data_17f24ada31bc2625a58ea23dd39b7bcf
#
_entry.id   17f24ada31bc2625a58ea23dd39b7bcf
#
_cell.length_a   1.000
_cell.length_b   1.000
_cell.length_c   1.000
_cell.angle_alpha   90.00
_cell.angle_beta   90.00
_cell.angle_gamma   90.00
#
_symmetry.space_group_name_H-M   'P 1'
#
loop_
_entity.id
_entity.type
_entity.pdbx_description
1 polymer ?
#
loop_
_entity_poly.entity_id
_entity_poly.type
_entity_poly.pdbx_seq_one_letter_code
_entity_poly.pdbx_strand_id
1 'polypeptide(L)'
;MAAHTPIRECIGCGGKFPKNELLRIVYDGSETMIDADSKKEGRGAYLCKNKECLDMCIKRKKLNRAFKCSIREENYNKLNEEMRHFVE
;
A
#
# COMPACT_ATOMS: atom_id res chain seq x y z
N MET A 1 18.02 19.01 15.16
CA MET A 1 18.29 18.03 14.10
C MET A 1 17.00 17.56 13.44
N ALA A 2 16.95 17.57 12.14
CA ALA A 2 15.76 17.16 11.43
C ALA A 2 15.59 15.64 11.48
N ALA A 3 14.37 15.20 11.68
CA ALA A 3 14.06 13.79 11.63
C ALA A 3 14.24 13.28 10.20
N HIS A 4 14.92 12.17 10.07
CA HIS A 4 15.13 11.55 8.78
C HIS A 4 13.93 10.68 8.42
N THR A 5 13.29 10.98 7.32
CA THR A 5 12.15 10.19 6.84
C THR A 5 12.64 9.18 5.81
N PRO A 6 12.44 7.88 6.08
CA PRO A 6 12.88 6.85 5.13
C PRO A 6 12.15 6.99 3.79
N ILE A 7 12.87 6.64 2.73
CA ILE A 7 12.31 6.62 1.37
C ILE A 7 11.78 5.22 1.09
N ARG A 8 10.59 5.16 0.50
CA ARG A 8 9.95 3.90 0.15
C ARG A 8 9.47 3.95 -1.29
N GLU A 9 9.28 2.79 -1.87
CA GLU A 9 8.83 2.69 -3.25
C GLU A 9 7.33 2.46 -3.31
N CYS A 10 6.65 3.22 -4.18
CA CYS A 10 5.24 2.98 -4.47
C CYS A 10 5.12 1.76 -5.37
N ILE A 11 4.39 0.75 -4.93
CA ILE A 11 4.23 -0.47 -5.73
C ILE A 11 3.35 -0.26 -6.96
N GLY A 12 2.62 0.84 -7.01
CA GLY A 12 1.80 1.18 -8.17
C GLY A 12 2.60 1.75 -9.32
N CYS A 13 3.32 2.84 -9.07
CA CYS A 13 4.06 3.54 -10.12
C CYS A 13 5.56 3.28 -10.12
N GLY A 14 6.09 2.67 -9.07
CA GLY A 14 7.52 2.40 -8.96
C GLY A 14 8.35 3.60 -8.52
N GLY A 15 7.74 4.75 -8.29
CA GLY A 15 8.43 5.94 -7.83
C GLY A 15 8.86 5.82 -6.38
N LYS A 16 9.87 6.59 -6.00
CA LYS A 16 10.38 6.59 -4.64
C LYS A 16 10.05 7.91 -3.95
N PHE A 17 9.48 7.82 -2.77
CA PHE A 17 8.99 8.98 -2.05
C PHE A 17 9.21 8.82 -0.55
N PRO A 18 9.21 9.94 0.21
CA PRO A 18 9.23 9.83 1.66
C PRO A 18 8.06 8.99 2.16
N LYS A 19 8.33 8.13 3.11
CA LYS A 19 7.35 7.23 3.70
C LYS A 19 6.06 7.93 4.12
N ASN A 20 6.15 9.13 4.65
CA ASN A 20 4.98 9.87 5.14
C ASN A 20 4.09 10.42 4.02
N GLU A 21 4.55 10.35 2.77
CA GLU A 21 3.73 10.74 1.61
C GLU A 21 3.00 9.55 0.99
N LEU A 22 3.22 8.37 1.54
CA LEU A 22 2.63 7.14 1.02
C LEU A 22 1.69 6.53 2.05
N LEU A 23 0.77 5.70 1.56
CA LEU A 23 -0.04 4.86 2.44
C LEU A 23 0.64 3.52 2.59
N ARG A 24 0.70 3.03 3.82
CA ARG A 24 1.24 1.72 4.09
C ARG A 24 0.11 0.69 4.07
N ILE A 25 0.32 -0.39 3.36
CA ILE A 25 -0.61 -1.52 3.31
C ILE A 25 0.07 -2.67 4.03
N VAL A 26 -0.60 -3.24 5.00
CA VAL A 26 -0.05 -4.34 5.80
C VAL A 26 -0.78 -5.63 5.47
N TYR A 27 -0.01 -6.71 5.38
CA TYR A 27 -0.55 -8.05 5.18
C TYR A 27 -0.16 -8.90 6.39
N ASP A 28 -1.17 -9.44 7.07
CA ASP A 28 -0.94 -10.23 8.29
C ASP A 28 -0.84 -11.74 8.03
N GLY A 29 -0.82 -12.14 6.78
CA GLY A 29 -0.82 -13.53 6.38
C GLY A 29 -2.18 -14.03 5.92
N SER A 30 -3.20 -13.23 6.11
CA SER A 30 -4.57 -13.56 5.75
C SER A 30 -5.27 -12.39 5.05
N GLU A 31 -5.20 -11.22 5.64
CA GLU A 31 -5.88 -10.04 5.12
C GLU A 31 -4.93 -8.87 4.94
N THR A 32 -5.29 -7.99 4.02
CA THR A 32 -4.59 -6.72 3.82
C THR A 32 -5.37 -5.62 4.51
N MET A 33 -4.63 -4.65 5.07
CA MET A 33 -5.23 -3.53 5.79
C MET A 33 -4.45 -2.26 5.49
N ILE A 34 -5.12 -1.13 5.55
CA ILE A 34 -4.44 0.16 5.46
C ILE A 34 -3.95 0.52 6.85
N ASP A 35 -2.67 0.83 6.95
CA ASP A 35 -2.04 1.21 8.21
C ASP A 35 -1.61 2.66 8.14
N ALA A 36 -2.57 3.56 8.34
CA ALA A 36 -2.32 5.00 8.22
C ALA A 36 -1.31 5.51 9.25
N ASP A 37 -1.27 4.90 10.41
CA ASP A 37 -0.38 5.33 11.50
C ASP A 37 0.96 4.60 11.50
N SER A 38 1.15 3.65 10.61
CA SER A 38 2.37 2.83 10.54
C SER A 38 2.65 2.09 11.84
N LYS A 39 1.59 1.65 12.53
CA LYS A 39 1.70 0.98 13.83
C LYS A 39 1.39 -0.50 13.79
N LYS A 40 0.76 -0.97 12.72
CA LYS A 40 0.41 -2.38 12.63
C LYS A 40 1.61 -3.23 12.29
N GLU A 41 1.68 -4.39 12.89
CA GLU A 41 2.74 -5.34 12.60
C GLU A 41 2.37 -6.18 11.38
N GLY A 42 3.38 -6.62 10.67
CA GLY A 42 3.20 -7.45 9.49
C GLY A 42 4.04 -6.95 8.33
N ARG A 43 3.89 -7.61 7.20
CA ARG A 43 4.60 -7.22 5.99
C ARG A 43 3.94 -5.98 5.40
N GLY A 44 4.75 -5.01 5.04
CA GLY A 44 4.24 -3.74 4.55
C GLY A 44 4.62 -3.46 3.11
N ALA A 45 3.72 -2.80 2.41
CA ALA A 45 3.99 -2.25 1.08
C ALA A 45 3.46 -0.82 1.08
N TYR A 46 3.95 -0.01 0.17
CA TYR A 46 3.59 1.41 0.13
C TYR A 46 2.96 1.77 -1.20
N LEU A 47 2.05 2.73 -1.16
CA LEU A 47 1.31 3.16 -2.34
C LEU A 47 1.06 4.66 -2.27
N CYS A 48 1.22 5.35 -3.40
CA CYS A 48 0.90 6.76 -3.47
C CYS A 48 -0.59 6.98 -3.16
N LYS A 49 -0.88 8.13 -2.55
CA LYS A 49 -2.25 8.49 -2.21
C LYS A 49 -2.98 9.06 -3.41
N ASN A 50 -3.00 8.32 -4.51
CA ASN A 50 -3.73 8.73 -5.70
C ASN A 50 -4.41 7.55 -6.36
N LYS A 51 -5.43 7.86 -7.13
CA LYS A 51 -6.26 6.85 -7.77
C LYS A 51 -5.50 6.05 -8.82
N GLU A 52 -4.60 6.69 -9.54
CA GLU A 52 -3.87 6.03 -10.61
C GLU A 52 -2.99 4.90 -10.09
N CYS A 53 -2.28 5.16 -9.00
CA CYS A 53 -1.44 4.13 -8.40
C CYS A 53 -2.28 3.01 -7.80
N LEU A 54 -3.42 3.35 -7.20
CA LEU A 54 -4.33 2.36 -6.66
C LEU A 54 -4.88 1.47 -7.76
N ASP A 55 -5.35 2.06 -8.86
CA ASP A 55 -5.89 1.31 -9.99
C ASP A 55 -4.83 0.39 -10.58
N MET A 56 -3.62 0.86 -10.72
CA MET A 56 -2.51 0.07 -11.24
C MET A 56 -2.21 -1.11 -10.32
N CYS A 57 -2.20 -0.87 -9.02
CA CYS A 57 -1.95 -1.90 -8.02
C CYS A 57 -2.99 -3.01 -8.12
N ILE A 58 -4.26 -2.65 -8.21
CA ILE A 58 -5.36 -3.61 -8.28
C ILE A 58 -5.36 -4.33 -9.61
N LYS A 59 -5.27 -3.59 -10.70
CA LYS A 59 -5.33 -4.14 -12.04
C LYS A 59 -4.23 -5.15 -12.31
N ARG A 60 -3.02 -4.87 -11.82
CA ARG A 60 -1.87 -5.73 -12.04
C ARG A 60 -1.55 -6.61 -10.85
N LYS A 61 -2.43 -6.63 -9.86
CA LYS A 61 -2.28 -7.45 -8.64
C LYS A 61 -0.90 -7.32 -8.02
N LYS A 62 -0.48 -6.09 -7.84
CA LYS A 62 0.88 -5.80 -7.36
C LYS A 62 1.11 -6.21 -5.91
N LEU A 63 0.05 -6.40 -5.12
CA LEU A 63 0.19 -6.90 -3.76
C LEU A 63 0.68 -8.34 -3.77
N ASN A 64 0.26 -9.14 -4.76
CA ASN A 64 0.75 -10.51 -4.88
C ASN A 64 2.27 -10.53 -4.98
N ARG A 65 2.81 -9.64 -5.79
CA ARG A 65 4.24 -9.55 -5.97
C ARG A 65 4.95 -8.98 -4.74
N ALA A 66 4.37 -7.95 -4.15
CA ALA A 66 4.96 -7.30 -2.98
C ALA A 66 5.04 -8.24 -1.79
N PHE A 67 4.01 -9.04 -1.56
CA PHE A 67 3.97 -9.96 -0.44
C PHE A 67 4.35 -11.39 -0.82
N LYS A 68 4.69 -11.62 -2.08
CA LYS A 68 5.15 -12.91 -2.60
C LYS A 68 4.18 -14.06 -2.30
N CYS A 69 2.90 -13.79 -2.46
CA CYS A 69 1.86 -14.79 -2.25
C CYS A 69 0.62 -14.40 -3.03
N SER A 70 -0.35 -15.32 -3.12
CA SER A 70 -1.61 -15.03 -3.77
C SER A 70 -2.51 -14.26 -2.82
N ILE A 71 -2.78 -13.00 -3.14
CA ILE A 71 -3.70 -12.18 -2.38
C ILE A 71 -5.10 -12.38 -2.98
N ARG A 72 -6.07 -12.65 -2.11
CA ARG A 72 -7.44 -12.88 -2.56
C ARG A 72 -8.03 -11.64 -3.18
N GLU A 73 -8.89 -11.85 -4.17
CA GLU A 73 -9.55 -10.75 -4.85
C GLU A 73 -10.40 -9.92 -3.88
N GLU A 74 -10.97 -10.58 -2.87
CA GLU A 74 -11.71 -9.92 -1.81
C GLU A 74 -10.88 -8.86 -1.09
N ASN A 75 -9.60 -9.15 -0.88
CA ASN A 75 -8.70 -8.21 -0.26
C ASN A 75 -8.44 -6.99 -1.16
N TYR A 76 -8.35 -7.21 -2.47
CA TYR A 76 -8.20 -6.11 -3.42
C TYR A 76 -9.45 -5.23 -3.43
N ASN A 77 -10.62 -5.84 -3.41
CA ASN A 77 -11.89 -5.11 -3.39
C ASN A 77 -12.02 -4.29 -2.12
N LYS A 78 -11.70 -4.89 -0.99
CA LYS A 78 -11.72 -4.21 0.30
C LYS A 78 -10.75 -3.03 0.33
N LEU A 79 -9.56 -3.24 -0.19
CA LEU A 79 -8.54 -2.21 -0.27
C LEU A 79 -9.00 -1.05 -1.14
N ASN A 80 -9.62 -1.35 -2.27
CA ASN A 80 -10.15 -0.34 -3.16
C ASN A 80 -11.18 0.55 -2.46
N GLU A 81 -12.08 -0.06 -1.71
CA GLU A 81 -13.08 0.70 -0.95
C GLU A 81 -12.45 1.54 0.15
N GLU A 82 -11.55 0.95 0.91
CA GLU A 82 -10.92 1.66 2.01
C GLU A 82 -10.04 2.82 1.53
N MET A 83 -9.33 2.64 0.45
CA MET A 83 -8.44 3.67 -0.05
C MET A 83 -9.17 4.86 -0.66
N ARG A 84 -10.43 4.71 -1.01
CA ARG A 84 -11.21 5.84 -1.51
C ARG A 84 -11.28 6.99 -0.53
N HIS A 85 -11.09 6.71 0.75
CA HIS A 85 -11.08 7.74 1.78
C HIS A 85 -9.74 8.49 1.86
N PHE A 86 -8.71 7.96 1.25
CA PHE A 86 -7.36 8.51 1.32
C PHE A 86 -6.86 9.06 -0.01
N VAL A 87 -7.47 8.67 -1.12
CA VAL A 87 -7.03 9.12 -2.45
C VAL A 87 -8.03 10.12 -3.02
N GLU A 88 -7.53 11.01 -3.85
CA GLU A 88 -8.35 12.04 -4.49
C GLU A 88 -8.46 11.80 -6.00
#